data_fe970ad1ea167342b73ca194a1c649a8
#
_entry.id   fe970ad1ea167342b73ca194a1c649a8
#
_cell.length_a   1.000
_cell.length_b   1.000
_cell.length_c   1.000
_cell.angle_alpha   90.00
_cell.angle_beta   90.00
_cell.angle_gamma   90.00
#
_symmetry.space_group_name_H-M   'P 1'
#
loop_
_entity.id
_entity.type
_entity.pdbx_description
1 polymer ?
#
loop_
_entity_poly.entity_id
_entity_poly.type
_entity_poly.pdbx_seq_one_letter_code
_entity_poly.pdbx_strand_id
1 'polypeptide(L)'
;MLKDITLGQYFPGNSIAHKLDPRTKILLVTLYIIALFSAKGWLGYAVMAVTLAACVKVSHVGLRALVRGLKPLVFIIAFTGILNMFFTPDTHYLWEWGILRVSVKGIENALFMVIRIMLLVMGTFLMTYTTSPIRLTDGLESLLNPLKKVHVPVHELAMMMAIALRFIPTLIEETDKIMSAQKARGADFESGSIFQKAKALVPILVPLFISAFRRADELATAMECRCYHGGEGRTKLHVLKYQRRDYVALAGGVVILALVVVLRRLGI
;
A
#
# COMPACT_ATOMS: atom_id res chain seq x y z
N MET A 1 -2.72 -21.40 -8.53
CA MET A 1 -3.46 -20.24 -8.06
C MET A 1 -2.75 -19.43 -6.95
N LEU A 2 -2.00 -20.04 -6.02
CA LEU A 2 -1.29 -19.31 -4.96
C LEU A 2 0.08 -18.75 -5.39
N LYS A 3 0.64 -19.17 -6.51
CA LYS A 3 1.95 -18.74 -7.05
C LYS A 3 1.97 -17.27 -7.51
N ASP A 4 0.81 -16.65 -7.72
CA ASP A 4 0.70 -15.25 -8.16
C ASP A 4 0.55 -14.26 -7.00
N ILE A 5 0.54 -14.74 -5.76
CA ILE A 5 0.59 -13.89 -4.57
C ILE A 5 2.05 -13.46 -4.37
N THR A 6 2.50 -12.50 -5.17
CA THR A 6 3.76 -11.81 -4.92
C THR A 6 3.62 -10.99 -3.64
N LEU A 7 4.08 -11.56 -2.54
CA LEU A 7 4.18 -10.87 -1.25
C LEU A 7 5.09 -9.65 -1.40
N GLY A 8 4.43 -8.47 -1.44
CA GLY A 8 5.10 -7.21 -1.65
C GLY A 8 5.64 -7.09 -3.08
N GLN A 9 5.00 -6.32 -3.93
CA GLN A 9 5.47 -5.99 -5.28
C GLN A 9 6.75 -5.12 -5.24
N TYR A 10 7.70 -5.47 -4.35
CA TYR A 10 8.97 -4.77 -4.24
C TYR A 10 9.89 -5.17 -5.39
N PHE A 11 10.32 -4.19 -6.15
CA PHE A 11 11.34 -4.35 -7.20
C PHE A 11 12.71 -3.96 -6.62
N PRO A 12 13.64 -4.91 -6.42
CA PRO A 12 14.98 -4.57 -5.96
C PRO A 12 15.67 -3.66 -6.97
N GLY A 13 16.17 -2.52 -6.49
CA GLY A 13 16.83 -1.52 -7.33
C GLY A 13 17.78 -0.65 -6.52
N ASN A 14 18.68 0.04 -7.23
CA ASN A 14 19.72 0.89 -6.62
C ASN A 14 19.48 2.39 -6.84
N SER A 15 18.25 2.81 -7.20
CA SER A 15 17.94 4.22 -7.42
C SER A 15 17.99 5.04 -6.12
N ILE A 16 18.02 6.36 -6.26
CA ILE A 16 17.96 7.29 -5.12
C ILE A 16 16.70 7.01 -4.28
N ALA A 17 15.55 6.76 -4.94
CA ALA A 17 14.31 6.43 -4.27
C ALA A 17 14.40 5.14 -3.43
N HIS A 18 15.13 4.10 -3.88
CA HIS A 18 15.32 2.87 -3.10
C HIS A 18 16.21 3.09 -1.86
N LYS A 19 17.13 4.04 -1.93
CA LYS A 19 18.11 4.33 -0.87
C LYS A 19 17.60 5.30 0.20
N LEU A 20 16.41 5.89 0.03
CA LEU A 20 15.78 6.75 1.05
C LEU A 20 15.34 5.92 2.27
N ASP A 21 15.40 6.57 3.44
CA ASP A 21 14.91 6.00 4.69
C ASP A 21 13.39 5.68 4.59
N PRO A 22 12.93 4.50 5.05
CA PRO A 22 11.51 4.14 5.01
C PRO A 22 10.60 5.16 5.71
N ARG A 23 11.06 5.78 6.79
CA ARG A 23 10.32 6.85 7.50
C ARG A 23 10.08 8.05 6.60
N THR A 24 11.12 8.49 5.89
CA THR A 24 11.04 9.58 4.92
C THR A 24 10.03 9.27 3.82
N LYS A 25 10.00 8.05 3.30
CA LYS A 25 9.05 7.64 2.25
C LYS A 25 7.60 7.64 2.74
N ILE A 26 7.35 7.15 3.96
CA ILE A 26 6.01 7.18 4.57
C ILE A 26 5.54 8.64 4.70
N LEU A 27 6.38 9.51 5.24
CA LEU A 27 6.07 10.94 5.38
C LEU A 27 5.85 11.61 4.02
N LEU A 28 6.69 11.33 3.03
CA LEU A 28 6.54 11.89 1.67
C LEU A 28 5.24 11.45 1.01
N VAL A 29 4.86 10.18 1.14
CA VAL A 29 3.58 9.70 0.59
C VAL A 29 2.40 10.35 1.32
N THR A 30 2.49 10.52 2.63
CA THR A 30 1.46 11.24 3.40
C THR A 30 1.34 12.69 2.94
N LEU A 31 2.46 13.42 2.79
CA LEU A 31 2.48 14.78 2.26
C LEU A 31 1.92 14.82 0.83
N TYR A 32 2.28 13.86 -0.01
CA TYR A 32 1.77 13.74 -1.38
C TYR A 32 0.26 13.55 -1.40
N ILE A 33 -0.30 12.69 -0.54
CA ILE A 33 -1.74 12.48 -0.41
C ILE A 33 -2.42 13.78 0.02
N ILE A 34 -1.91 14.46 1.04
CA ILE A 34 -2.46 15.73 1.53
C ILE A 34 -2.42 16.79 0.41
N ALA A 35 -1.32 16.90 -0.32
CA ALA A 35 -1.17 17.81 -1.44
C ALA A 35 -2.20 17.51 -2.54
N LEU A 36 -2.39 16.24 -2.89
CA LEU A 36 -3.32 15.80 -3.93
C LEU A 36 -4.77 16.10 -3.57
N PHE A 37 -5.17 15.91 -2.30
CA PHE A 37 -6.51 16.29 -1.83
C PHE A 37 -6.69 17.81 -1.68
N SER A 38 -5.60 18.54 -1.52
CA SER A 38 -5.61 20.00 -1.49
C SER A 38 -5.64 20.61 -2.90
N ALA A 39 -5.24 19.87 -3.92
CA ALA A 39 -5.18 20.34 -5.30
C ALA A 39 -6.59 20.67 -5.84
N LYS A 40 -6.72 21.84 -6.43
CA LYS A 40 -7.90 22.31 -7.19
C LYS A 40 -7.42 22.84 -8.54
N GLY A 41 -8.31 22.77 -9.56
CA GLY A 41 -8.00 23.27 -10.88
C GLY A 41 -6.92 22.48 -11.64
N TRP A 42 -6.78 22.79 -12.91
CA TRP A 42 -5.88 22.11 -13.84
C TRP A 42 -4.41 22.24 -13.48
N LEU A 43 -3.98 23.42 -12.98
CA LEU A 43 -2.58 23.67 -12.60
C LEU A 43 -2.17 22.84 -11.38
N GLY A 44 -3.04 22.72 -10.37
CA GLY A 44 -2.78 21.89 -9.21
C GLY A 44 -2.51 20.43 -9.57
N TYR A 45 -3.36 19.86 -10.43
CA TYR A 45 -3.18 18.48 -10.91
C TYR A 45 -1.97 18.33 -11.84
N ALA A 46 -1.66 19.34 -12.67
CA ALA A 46 -0.47 19.33 -13.51
C ALA A 46 0.81 19.28 -12.68
N VAL A 47 0.92 20.09 -11.61
CA VAL A 47 2.05 20.07 -10.67
C VAL A 47 2.20 18.69 -10.03
N MET A 48 1.09 18.08 -9.58
CA MET A 48 1.12 16.74 -8.97
C MET A 48 1.53 15.66 -9.97
N ALA A 49 1.05 15.75 -11.23
CA ALA A 49 1.43 14.82 -12.29
C ALA A 49 2.92 14.93 -12.64
N VAL A 50 3.44 16.14 -12.76
CA VAL A 50 4.88 16.41 -13.01
C VAL A 50 5.72 15.89 -11.84
N THR A 51 5.29 16.11 -10.61
CA THR A 51 5.96 15.59 -9.41
C THR A 51 6.02 14.06 -9.43
N LEU A 52 4.89 13.40 -9.73
CA LEU A 52 4.87 11.94 -9.85
C LEU A 52 5.78 11.46 -10.97
N ALA A 53 5.75 12.09 -12.16
CA ALA A 53 6.60 11.73 -13.28
C ALA A 53 8.09 11.87 -12.93
N ALA A 54 8.47 12.94 -12.22
CA ALA A 54 9.83 13.13 -11.72
C ALA A 54 10.24 12.03 -10.73
N CYS A 55 9.37 11.68 -9.78
CA CYS A 55 9.59 10.59 -8.82
C CYS A 55 9.74 9.23 -9.52
N VAL A 56 8.91 8.94 -10.53
CA VAL A 56 8.99 7.71 -11.34
C VAL A 56 10.33 7.65 -12.09
N LYS A 57 10.74 8.75 -12.71
CA LYS A 57 12.03 8.84 -13.42
C LYS A 57 13.22 8.60 -12.48
N VAL A 58 13.22 9.20 -11.30
CA VAL A 58 14.26 9.05 -10.27
C VAL A 58 14.27 7.65 -9.66
N SER A 59 13.11 7.00 -9.56
CA SER A 59 13.00 5.64 -8.99
C SER A 59 13.44 4.54 -9.96
N HIS A 60 13.55 4.84 -11.27
CA HIS A 60 13.79 3.85 -12.34
C HIS A 60 12.73 2.73 -12.37
N VAL A 61 11.56 2.95 -11.80
CA VAL A 61 10.43 2.02 -11.88
C VAL A 61 9.76 2.17 -13.25
N GLY A 62 9.57 1.05 -13.95
CA GLY A 62 8.95 1.08 -15.28
C GLY A 62 7.50 1.56 -15.22
N LEU A 63 7.14 2.57 -16.02
CA LEU A 63 5.75 3.06 -16.15
C LEU A 63 4.76 1.94 -16.42
N ARG A 64 5.17 0.90 -17.17
CA ARG A 64 4.32 -0.27 -17.45
C ARG A 64 3.89 -1.01 -16.17
N ALA A 65 4.74 -1.06 -15.14
CA ALA A 65 4.41 -1.69 -13.87
C ALA A 65 3.32 -0.88 -13.13
N LEU A 66 3.46 0.45 -13.09
CA LEU A 66 2.47 1.36 -12.47
C LEU A 66 1.12 1.29 -13.19
N VAL A 67 1.11 1.34 -14.53
CA VAL A 67 -0.13 1.23 -15.32
C VAL A 67 -0.77 -0.16 -15.17
N ARG A 68 0.03 -1.22 -15.11
CA ARG A 68 -0.48 -2.58 -14.86
C ARG A 68 -1.15 -2.68 -13.49
N GLY A 69 -0.61 -1.99 -12.47
CA GLY A 69 -1.21 -1.89 -11.14
C GLY A 69 -2.58 -1.19 -11.14
N LEU A 70 -2.83 -0.26 -12.09
CA LEU A 70 -4.15 0.38 -12.24
C LEU A 70 -5.21 -0.55 -12.84
N LYS A 71 -4.82 -1.57 -13.61
CA LYS A 71 -5.74 -2.44 -14.34
C LYS A 71 -6.89 -3.00 -13.48
N PRO A 72 -6.67 -3.57 -12.29
CA PRO A 72 -7.76 -4.07 -11.46
C PRO A 72 -8.68 -2.96 -10.91
N LEU A 73 -8.20 -1.71 -10.89
CA LEU A 73 -8.94 -0.56 -10.36
C LEU A 73 -9.70 0.21 -11.45
N VAL A 74 -9.48 -0.11 -12.73
CA VAL A 74 -10.13 0.60 -13.87
C VAL A 74 -11.64 0.60 -13.72
N PHE A 75 -12.23 -0.52 -13.30
CA PHE A 75 -13.67 -0.60 -13.09
C PHE A 75 -14.16 0.40 -12.04
N ILE A 76 -13.47 0.46 -10.88
CA ILE A 76 -13.83 1.38 -9.79
C ILE A 76 -13.63 2.83 -10.22
N ILE A 77 -12.53 3.12 -10.93
CA ILE A 77 -12.21 4.46 -11.45
C ILE A 77 -13.29 4.91 -12.44
N ALA A 78 -13.66 4.05 -13.40
CA ALA A 78 -14.69 4.34 -14.38
C ALA A 78 -16.06 4.54 -13.70
N PHE A 79 -16.43 3.64 -12.79
CA PHE A 79 -17.69 3.73 -12.05
C PHE A 79 -17.79 5.03 -11.25
N THR A 80 -16.72 5.40 -10.52
CA THR A 80 -16.68 6.65 -9.76
C THR A 80 -16.75 7.89 -10.68
N GLY A 81 -16.08 7.85 -11.83
CA GLY A 81 -16.15 8.90 -12.85
C GLY A 81 -17.57 9.08 -13.38
N ILE A 82 -18.24 7.98 -13.74
CA ILE A 82 -19.63 7.98 -14.22
C ILE A 82 -20.57 8.53 -13.14
N LEU A 83 -20.44 8.08 -11.90
CA LEU A 83 -21.27 8.61 -10.80
C LEU A 83 -21.11 10.12 -10.64
N ASN A 84 -19.86 10.61 -10.62
CA ASN A 84 -19.61 12.05 -10.49
C ASN A 84 -20.18 12.84 -11.69
N MET A 85 -20.13 12.29 -12.89
CA MET A 85 -20.68 12.93 -14.09
C MET A 85 -22.20 13.13 -14.02
N PHE A 86 -22.93 12.14 -13.49
CA PHE A 86 -24.40 12.18 -13.45
C PHE A 86 -24.98 12.80 -12.16
N PHE A 87 -24.26 12.68 -11.02
CA PHE A 87 -24.80 13.08 -9.71
C PHE A 87 -24.24 14.40 -9.18
N THR A 88 -23.40 15.11 -9.96
CA THR A 88 -22.90 16.43 -9.53
C THR A 88 -24.01 17.48 -9.77
N PRO A 89 -24.52 18.15 -8.71
CA PRO A 89 -25.52 19.20 -8.87
C PRO A 89 -24.90 20.45 -9.52
N ASP A 90 -25.59 20.98 -10.50
CA ASP A 90 -25.24 22.24 -11.17
C ASP A 90 -26.49 23.03 -11.54
N THR A 91 -26.32 24.31 -11.89
CA THR A 91 -27.39 25.21 -12.34
C THR A 91 -27.67 25.08 -13.83
N HIS A 92 -26.72 24.63 -14.62
CA HIS A 92 -26.84 24.46 -16.09
C HIS A 92 -26.58 22.99 -16.48
N TYR A 93 -27.63 22.31 -16.87
CA TYR A 93 -27.55 20.96 -17.40
C TYR A 93 -27.49 20.97 -18.92
N LEU A 94 -26.55 20.18 -19.47
CA LEU A 94 -26.45 19.97 -20.95
C LEU A 94 -27.51 18.98 -21.44
N TRP A 95 -27.86 18.02 -20.58
CA TRP A 95 -28.82 16.99 -20.91
C TRP A 95 -29.50 16.49 -19.64
N GLU A 96 -30.85 16.42 -19.70
CA GLU A 96 -31.67 15.93 -18.60
C GLU A 96 -32.54 14.78 -19.08
N TRP A 97 -32.38 13.62 -18.46
CA TRP A 97 -33.26 12.48 -18.67
C TRP A 97 -33.67 11.89 -17.33
N GLY A 98 -34.74 12.41 -16.77
CA GLY A 98 -35.25 12.00 -15.46
C GLY A 98 -34.25 12.23 -14.31
N ILE A 99 -33.75 11.16 -13.76
CA ILE A 99 -32.79 11.21 -12.62
C ILE A 99 -31.34 11.47 -13.09
N LEU A 100 -31.03 11.15 -14.34
CA LEU A 100 -29.68 11.31 -14.91
C LEU A 100 -29.55 12.71 -15.54
N ARG A 101 -28.65 13.51 -14.98
CA ARG A 101 -28.39 14.89 -15.43
C ARG A 101 -26.90 15.04 -15.70
N VAL A 102 -26.55 15.54 -16.86
CA VAL A 102 -25.16 15.80 -17.24
C VAL A 102 -24.94 17.30 -17.31
N SER A 103 -23.96 17.80 -16.55
CA SER A 103 -23.54 19.19 -16.56
C SER A 103 -22.06 19.31 -16.95
N VAL A 104 -21.64 20.49 -17.41
CA VAL A 104 -20.22 20.77 -17.71
C VAL A 104 -19.36 20.58 -16.47
N LYS A 105 -19.81 21.08 -15.32
CA LYS A 105 -19.11 20.88 -14.04
C LYS A 105 -19.08 19.41 -13.62
N GLY A 106 -20.14 18.64 -13.92
CA GLY A 106 -20.16 17.19 -13.66
C GLY A 106 -19.07 16.46 -14.43
N ILE A 107 -18.88 16.81 -15.71
CA ILE A 107 -17.80 16.24 -16.54
C ILE A 107 -16.43 16.65 -16.02
N GLU A 108 -16.24 17.93 -15.66
CA GLU A 108 -14.98 18.42 -15.12
C GLU A 108 -14.64 17.75 -13.78
N ASN A 109 -15.60 17.66 -12.86
CA ASN A 109 -15.43 16.99 -11.58
C ASN A 109 -15.14 15.48 -11.75
N ALA A 110 -15.83 14.82 -12.68
CA ALA A 110 -15.56 13.41 -13.01
C ALA A 110 -14.11 13.23 -13.49
N LEU A 111 -13.64 14.12 -14.38
CA LEU A 111 -12.28 14.06 -14.90
C LEU A 111 -11.24 14.31 -13.80
N PHE A 112 -11.45 15.33 -12.95
CA PHE A 112 -10.58 15.56 -11.81
C PHE A 112 -10.57 14.41 -10.82
N MET A 113 -11.70 13.75 -10.58
CA MET A 113 -11.80 12.59 -9.70
C MET A 113 -11.01 11.39 -10.26
N VAL A 114 -11.16 11.12 -11.56
CA VAL A 114 -10.41 10.06 -12.26
C VAL A 114 -8.91 10.32 -12.18
N ILE A 115 -8.46 11.54 -12.51
CA ILE A 115 -7.04 11.93 -12.43
C ILE A 115 -6.53 11.80 -10.99
N ARG A 116 -7.30 12.27 -10.00
CA ARG A 116 -6.95 12.18 -8.59
C ARG A 116 -6.71 10.74 -8.16
N ILE A 117 -7.65 9.83 -8.47
CA ILE A 117 -7.51 8.42 -8.07
C ILE A 117 -6.30 7.79 -8.77
N MET A 118 -6.08 8.05 -10.06
CA MET A 118 -4.93 7.54 -10.78
C MET A 118 -3.60 8.03 -10.17
N LEU A 119 -3.47 9.31 -9.90
CA LEU A 119 -2.27 9.89 -9.28
C LEU A 119 -2.03 9.34 -7.88
N LEU A 120 -3.10 9.21 -7.07
CA LEU A 120 -3.02 8.65 -5.72
C LEU A 120 -2.50 7.21 -5.73
N VAL A 121 -3.10 6.38 -6.56
CA VAL A 121 -2.73 4.96 -6.67
C VAL A 121 -1.31 4.79 -7.20
N MET A 122 -0.93 5.54 -8.24
CA MET A 122 0.44 5.47 -8.77
C MET A 122 1.48 5.94 -7.75
N GLY A 123 1.18 7.00 -6.98
CA GLY A 123 2.08 7.51 -5.94
C GLY A 123 2.29 6.51 -4.81
N THR A 124 1.23 5.86 -4.35
CA THR A 124 1.31 4.81 -3.32
C THR A 124 2.02 3.55 -3.81
N PHE A 125 1.77 3.13 -5.06
CA PHE A 125 2.49 2.01 -5.67
C PHE A 125 4.00 2.28 -5.80
N LEU A 126 4.39 3.51 -6.09
CA LEU A 126 5.80 3.87 -6.18
C LEU A 126 6.53 3.62 -4.85
N MET A 127 5.90 3.92 -3.72
CA MET A 127 6.42 3.60 -2.38
C MET A 127 6.55 2.09 -2.19
N THR A 128 5.51 1.33 -2.53
CA THR A 128 5.47 -0.13 -2.38
C THR A 128 6.53 -0.81 -3.27
N TYR A 129 6.71 -0.34 -4.50
CA TYR A 129 7.71 -0.88 -5.41
C TYR A 129 9.15 -0.57 -5.01
N THR A 130 9.38 0.53 -4.28
CA THR A 130 10.72 0.97 -3.88
C THR A 130 11.08 0.60 -2.45
N THR A 131 10.16 0.00 -1.66
CA THR A 131 10.40 -0.30 -0.25
C THR A 131 9.95 -1.71 0.09
N SER A 132 10.85 -2.54 0.65
CA SER A 132 10.46 -3.87 1.10
C SER A 132 9.50 -3.80 2.30
N PRO A 133 8.54 -4.74 2.44
CA PRO A 133 7.59 -4.77 3.55
C PRO A 133 8.27 -4.74 4.93
N ILE A 134 9.38 -5.46 5.10
CA ILE A 134 10.14 -5.49 6.37
C ILE A 134 10.71 -4.10 6.70
N ARG A 135 11.29 -3.39 5.72
CA ARG A 135 11.77 -2.02 5.94
C ARG A 135 10.63 -1.04 6.23
N LEU A 136 9.45 -1.29 5.64
CA LEU A 136 8.28 -0.47 5.90
C LEU A 136 7.81 -0.62 7.35
N THR A 137 7.80 -1.86 7.89
CA THR A 137 7.47 -2.11 9.30
C THR A 137 8.48 -1.46 10.25
N ASP A 138 9.78 -1.51 9.94
CA ASP A 138 10.81 -0.82 10.73
C ASP A 138 10.62 0.69 10.74
N GLY A 139 10.28 1.26 9.57
CA GLY A 139 9.96 2.67 9.43
C GLY A 139 8.72 3.08 10.25
N LEU A 140 7.67 2.27 10.17
CA LEU A 140 6.42 2.47 10.90
C LEU A 140 6.65 2.40 12.43
N GLU A 141 7.38 1.38 12.92
CA GLU A 141 7.75 1.27 14.32
C GLU A 141 8.46 2.53 14.82
N SER A 142 9.41 3.04 14.03
CA SER A 142 10.16 4.23 14.40
C SER A 142 9.30 5.50 14.42
N LEU A 143 8.35 5.65 13.49
CA LEU A 143 7.42 6.77 13.44
C LEU A 143 6.37 6.70 14.56
N LEU A 144 5.95 5.50 14.93
CA LEU A 144 4.96 5.27 16.00
C LEU A 144 5.61 5.23 17.40
N ASN A 145 6.94 5.27 17.50
CA ASN A 145 7.65 5.24 18.77
C ASN A 145 7.16 6.30 19.81
N PRO A 146 6.75 7.53 19.44
CA PRO A 146 6.17 8.48 20.37
C PRO A 146 4.90 7.96 21.08
N LEU A 147 4.15 7.03 20.44
CA LEU A 147 2.93 6.46 21.01
C LEU A 147 3.21 5.51 22.19
N LYS A 148 4.46 5.10 22.40
CA LYS A 148 4.87 4.39 23.64
C LYS A 148 4.54 5.20 24.89
N LYS A 149 4.54 6.54 24.81
CA LYS A 149 4.15 7.41 25.93
C LYS A 149 2.68 7.24 26.33
N VAL A 150 1.85 6.75 25.42
CA VAL A 150 0.41 6.48 25.64
C VAL A 150 0.17 4.98 25.87
N HIS A 151 1.19 4.24 26.30
CA HIS A 151 1.15 2.80 26.62
C HIS A 151 0.80 1.89 25.42
N VAL A 152 0.99 2.34 24.17
CA VAL A 152 0.83 1.48 22.99
C VAL A 152 2.07 0.59 22.83
N PRO A 153 1.92 -0.74 22.76
CA PRO A 153 3.04 -1.69 22.62
C PRO A 153 3.58 -1.71 21.17
N VAL A 154 4.17 -0.57 20.73
CA VAL A 154 4.60 -0.36 19.32
C VAL A 154 5.67 -1.36 18.92
N HIS A 155 6.60 -1.70 19.82
CA HIS A 155 7.67 -2.63 19.52
C HIS A 155 7.13 -4.06 19.29
N GLU A 156 6.23 -4.49 20.16
CA GLU A 156 5.60 -5.81 20.08
C GLU A 156 4.77 -5.94 18.81
N LEU A 157 4.02 -4.90 18.43
CA LEU A 157 3.27 -4.86 17.18
C LEU A 157 4.21 -4.95 15.96
N ALA A 158 5.30 -4.20 15.95
CA ALA A 158 6.26 -4.24 14.85
C ALA A 158 6.96 -5.61 14.76
N MET A 159 7.29 -6.22 15.89
CA MET A 159 7.86 -7.56 15.94
C MET A 159 6.87 -8.61 15.42
N MET A 160 5.60 -8.56 15.83
CA MET A 160 4.57 -9.46 15.30
C MET A 160 4.42 -9.32 13.78
N MET A 161 4.39 -8.08 13.25
CA MET A 161 4.37 -7.85 11.80
C MET A 161 5.60 -8.42 11.10
N ALA A 162 6.79 -8.23 11.66
CA ALA A 162 8.03 -8.76 11.07
C ALA A 162 8.06 -10.29 11.05
N ILE A 163 7.60 -10.93 12.13
CA ILE A 163 7.48 -12.39 12.23
C ILE A 163 6.44 -12.90 11.21
N ALA A 164 5.27 -12.25 11.14
CA ALA A 164 4.24 -12.61 10.17
C ALA A 164 4.76 -12.54 8.74
N LEU A 165 5.38 -11.41 8.34
CA LEU A 165 5.96 -11.23 7.01
C LEU A 165 7.02 -12.27 6.66
N ARG A 166 7.77 -12.75 7.65
CA ARG A 166 8.76 -13.81 7.48
C ARG A 166 8.10 -15.18 7.29
N PHE A 167 7.00 -15.46 7.99
CA PHE A 167 6.34 -16.77 7.93
C PHE A 167 5.38 -16.92 6.75
N ILE A 168 4.86 -15.83 6.18
CA ILE A 168 3.92 -15.92 5.06
C ILE A 168 4.47 -16.74 3.86
N PRO A 169 5.71 -16.54 3.36
CA PRO A 169 6.24 -17.38 2.28
C PRO A 169 6.25 -18.86 2.64
N THR A 170 6.67 -19.18 3.84
CA THR A 170 6.75 -20.57 4.33
C THR A 170 5.37 -21.20 4.47
N LEU A 171 4.37 -20.45 4.94
CA LEU A 171 2.98 -20.93 5.04
C LEU A 171 2.35 -21.12 3.66
N ILE A 172 2.69 -20.31 2.65
CA ILE A 172 2.25 -20.49 1.27
C ILE A 172 2.82 -21.80 0.72
N GLU A 173 4.12 -22.05 0.87
CA GLU A 173 4.75 -23.30 0.43
C GLU A 173 4.14 -24.53 1.12
N GLU A 174 3.84 -24.41 2.41
CA GLU A 174 3.23 -25.49 3.18
C GLU A 174 1.77 -25.74 2.73
N THR A 175 1.02 -24.66 2.48
CA THR A 175 -0.32 -24.75 1.91
C THR A 175 -0.32 -25.46 0.57
N ASP A 176 0.63 -25.17 -0.32
CA ASP A 176 0.77 -25.83 -1.61
C ASP A 176 1.08 -27.33 -1.45
N LYS A 177 1.93 -27.71 -0.48
CA LYS A 177 2.24 -29.11 -0.15
C LYS A 177 1.01 -29.86 0.37
N ILE A 178 0.29 -29.27 1.36
CA ILE A 178 -0.92 -29.85 1.93
C ILE A 178 -1.99 -29.98 0.84
N MET A 179 -2.20 -28.95 0.03
CA MET A 179 -3.17 -28.97 -1.08
C MET A 179 -2.85 -30.08 -2.09
N SER A 180 -1.59 -30.24 -2.46
CA SER A 180 -1.14 -31.31 -3.37
C SER A 180 -1.38 -32.70 -2.78
N ALA A 181 -1.10 -32.89 -1.49
CA ALA A 181 -1.35 -34.15 -0.79
C ALA A 181 -2.86 -34.46 -0.71
N GLN A 182 -3.71 -33.47 -0.45
CA GLN A 182 -5.16 -33.64 -0.39
C GLN A 182 -5.75 -33.92 -1.79
N LYS A 183 -5.25 -33.27 -2.84
CA LYS A 183 -5.61 -33.61 -4.24
C LYS A 183 -5.27 -35.07 -4.58
N ALA A 184 -4.10 -35.56 -4.18
CA ALA A 184 -3.72 -36.96 -4.37
C ALA A 184 -4.62 -37.93 -3.61
N ARG A 185 -5.29 -37.51 -2.53
CA ARG A 185 -6.30 -38.28 -1.79
C ARG A 185 -7.72 -38.16 -2.37
N GLY A 186 -7.87 -37.49 -3.53
CA GLY A 186 -9.16 -37.34 -4.21
C GLY A 186 -9.96 -36.08 -3.76
N ALA A 187 -9.37 -35.15 -3.01
CA ALA A 187 -10.06 -33.93 -2.67
C ALA A 187 -10.20 -33.01 -3.90
N ASP A 188 -11.42 -32.56 -4.14
CA ASP A 188 -11.74 -31.60 -5.20
C ASP A 188 -12.02 -30.22 -4.61
N PHE A 189 -11.22 -29.21 -5.03
CA PHE A 189 -11.32 -27.84 -4.57
C PHE A 189 -11.97 -26.90 -5.61
N GLU A 190 -12.27 -27.39 -6.79
CA GLU A 190 -12.67 -26.57 -7.94
C GLU A 190 -14.14 -26.74 -8.30
N SER A 191 -14.71 -27.93 -8.08
CA SER A 191 -16.11 -28.23 -8.40
C SER A 191 -17.06 -28.02 -7.22
N GLY A 192 -18.37 -27.89 -7.51
CA GLY A 192 -19.41 -27.81 -6.52
C GLY A 192 -19.84 -26.40 -6.09
N SER A 193 -20.81 -26.35 -5.17
CA SER A 193 -21.35 -25.11 -4.60
C SER A 193 -20.34 -24.38 -3.71
N ILE A 194 -20.56 -23.08 -3.43
CA ILE A 194 -19.69 -22.27 -2.54
C ILE A 194 -19.51 -22.96 -1.19
N PHE A 195 -20.57 -23.55 -0.64
CA PHE A 195 -20.52 -24.24 0.65
C PHE A 195 -19.68 -25.53 0.59
N GLN A 196 -19.76 -26.28 -0.50
CA GLN A 196 -18.92 -27.49 -0.72
C GLN A 196 -17.45 -27.12 -0.86
N LYS A 197 -17.13 -26.03 -1.59
CA LYS A 197 -15.76 -25.48 -1.69
C LYS A 197 -15.23 -25.04 -0.34
N ALA A 198 -16.03 -24.37 0.47
CA ALA A 198 -15.64 -23.99 1.84
C ALA A 198 -15.36 -25.21 2.73
N LYS A 199 -16.20 -26.27 2.65
CA LYS A 199 -15.97 -27.53 3.37
C LYS A 199 -14.71 -28.25 2.92
N ALA A 200 -14.40 -28.20 1.63
CA ALA A 200 -13.17 -28.79 1.07
C ALA A 200 -11.88 -28.10 1.55
N LEU A 201 -11.94 -26.84 2.01
CA LEU A 201 -10.80 -26.14 2.59
C LEU A 201 -10.44 -26.58 4.01
N VAL A 202 -11.38 -27.17 4.78
CA VAL A 202 -11.14 -27.58 6.17
C VAL A 202 -9.96 -28.56 6.30
N PRO A 203 -9.82 -29.61 5.45
CA PRO A 203 -8.67 -30.52 5.48
C PRO A 203 -7.31 -29.84 5.18
N ILE A 204 -7.31 -28.61 4.65
CA ILE A 204 -6.10 -27.80 4.45
C ILE A 204 -5.87 -26.94 5.68
N LEU A 205 -6.91 -26.30 6.20
CA LEU A 205 -6.82 -25.36 7.32
C LEU A 205 -6.35 -26.03 8.61
N VAL A 206 -6.87 -27.20 8.96
CA VAL A 206 -6.52 -27.87 10.21
C VAL A 206 -5.03 -28.21 10.31
N PRO A 207 -4.40 -28.89 9.34
CA PRO A 207 -2.96 -29.15 9.35
C PRO A 207 -2.14 -27.86 9.35
N LEU A 208 -2.58 -26.83 8.60
CA LEU A 208 -1.89 -25.53 8.54
C LEU A 208 -1.89 -24.83 9.89
N PHE A 209 -3.02 -24.83 10.62
CA PHE A 209 -3.10 -24.31 11.98
C PHE A 209 -2.15 -25.03 12.94
N ILE A 210 -2.16 -26.37 12.91
CA ILE A 210 -1.29 -27.18 13.78
C ILE A 210 0.19 -26.84 13.49
N SER A 211 0.58 -26.73 12.22
CA SER A 211 1.93 -26.34 11.83
C SER A 211 2.28 -24.94 12.27
N ALA A 212 1.35 -23.96 12.11
CA ALA A 212 1.56 -22.58 12.54
C ALA A 212 1.79 -22.48 14.06
N PHE A 213 0.99 -23.20 14.87
CA PHE A 213 1.16 -23.23 16.32
C PHE A 213 2.49 -23.88 16.74
N ARG A 214 2.86 -25.00 16.10
CA ARG A 214 4.16 -25.65 16.36
C ARG A 214 5.32 -24.69 16.09
N ARG A 215 5.29 -23.95 14.97
CA ARG A 215 6.32 -22.97 14.63
C ARG A 215 6.34 -21.80 15.62
N ALA A 216 5.17 -21.36 16.10
CA ALA A 216 5.08 -20.32 17.12
C ALA A 216 5.74 -20.77 18.42
N ASP A 217 5.50 -22.01 18.85
CA ASP A 217 6.09 -22.63 20.05
C ASP A 217 7.62 -22.77 19.91
N GLU A 218 8.09 -23.28 18.76
CA GLU A 218 9.53 -23.39 18.47
C GLU A 218 10.21 -22.01 18.48
N LEU A 219 9.54 -20.98 17.90
CA LEU A 219 10.06 -19.61 17.89
C LEU A 219 10.09 -19.03 19.32
N ALA A 220 9.02 -19.22 20.10
CA ALA A 220 8.95 -18.75 21.47
C ALA A 220 10.06 -19.36 22.32
N THR A 221 10.23 -20.67 22.26
CA THR A 221 11.33 -21.40 22.95
C THR A 221 12.69 -20.86 22.52
N ALA A 222 12.91 -20.66 21.20
CA ALA A 222 14.16 -20.12 20.71
C ALA A 222 14.43 -18.67 21.16
N MET A 223 13.38 -17.87 21.35
CA MET A 223 13.48 -16.51 21.89
C MET A 223 13.80 -16.52 23.39
N GLU A 224 13.17 -17.39 24.15
CA GLU A 224 13.47 -17.59 25.60
C GLU A 224 14.90 -18.05 25.82
N CYS A 225 15.37 -19.03 25.05
CA CYS A 225 16.77 -19.49 25.09
C CYS A 225 17.78 -18.39 24.75
N ARG A 226 17.36 -17.33 24.03
CA ARG A 226 18.17 -16.14 23.73
C ARG A 226 17.94 -15.00 24.72
N CYS A 227 17.33 -15.27 25.86
CA CYS A 227 17.02 -14.32 26.93
C CYS A 227 16.20 -13.12 26.42
N TYR A 228 15.19 -13.37 25.61
CA TYR A 228 14.27 -12.33 25.15
C TYR A 228 13.31 -11.94 26.29
N HIS A 229 13.37 -10.69 26.75
CA HIS A 229 12.52 -10.14 27.81
C HIS A 229 11.73 -8.89 27.38
N GLY A 230 11.34 -8.83 26.09
CA GLY A 230 10.62 -7.69 25.54
C GLY A 230 11.49 -6.66 24.84
N GLY A 231 10.94 -5.45 24.64
CA GLY A 231 11.58 -4.39 23.85
C GLY A 231 12.53 -3.48 24.64
N GLU A 232 12.54 -3.55 25.97
CA GLU A 232 13.36 -2.67 26.80
C GLU A 232 14.84 -3.11 26.79
N GLY A 233 15.76 -2.13 26.70
CA GLY A 233 17.21 -2.38 26.72
C GLY A 233 17.78 -3.03 25.43
N ARG A 234 16.99 -3.27 24.38
CA ARG A 234 17.47 -3.86 23.11
C ARG A 234 18.09 -2.86 22.17
N THR A 235 19.18 -3.29 21.53
CA THR A 235 19.76 -2.59 20.39
C THR A 235 19.28 -3.22 19.08
N LYS A 236 19.11 -2.38 18.04
CA LYS A 236 18.75 -2.85 16.68
C LYS A 236 20.00 -3.14 15.88
N LEU A 237 20.04 -4.30 15.18
CA LEU A 237 21.13 -4.64 14.26
C LEU A 237 21.19 -3.63 13.10
N HIS A 238 20.05 -3.23 12.57
CA HIS A 238 19.93 -2.22 11.52
C HIS A 238 19.28 -0.96 12.09
N VAL A 239 20.12 0.02 12.43
CA VAL A 239 19.65 1.32 12.92
C VAL A 239 19.33 2.21 11.72
N LEU A 240 18.08 2.68 11.62
CA LEU A 240 17.67 3.67 10.64
C LEU A 240 18.35 5.02 10.96
N LYS A 241 19.07 5.57 9.98
CA LYS A 241 19.76 6.87 10.11
C LYS A 241 19.35 7.79 8.96
N TYR A 242 18.81 8.95 9.31
CA TYR A 242 18.52 9.99 8.32
C TYR A 242 19.82 10.44 7.63
N GLN A 243 19.77 10.53 6.31
CA GLN A 243 20.87 11.03 5.48
C GLN A 243 20.49 12.40 4.91
N ARG A 244 21.46 13.15 4.39
CA ARG A 244 21.20 14.45 3.72
C ARG A 244 20.13 14.35 2.63
N ARG A 245 20.08 13.21 1.91
CA ARG A 245 19.08 12.91 0.89
C ARG A 245 17.65 12.93 1.43
N ASP A 246 17.46 12.43 2.65
CA ASP A 246 16.15 12.34 3.28
C ASP A 246 15.61 13.73 3.62
N TYR A 247 16.47 14.60 4.15
CA TYR A 247 16.10 16.00 4.45
C TYR A 247 15.77 16.78 3.18
N VAL A 248 16.56 16.62 2.12
CA VAL A 248 16.29 17.27 0.82
C VAL A 248 14.96 16.78 0.24
N ALA A 249 14.69 15.48 0.31
CA ALA A 249 13.42 14.92 -0.17
C ALA A 249 12.22 15.43 0.64
N LEU A 250 12.32 15.49 1.97
CA LEU A 250 11.27 16.05 2.83
C LEU A 250 11.04 17.54 2.55
N ALA A 251 12.11 18.32 2.45
CA ALA A 251 12.00 19.73 2.09
C ALA A 251 11.31 19.92 0.73
N GLY A 252 11.67 19.12 -0.27
CA GLY A 252 11.00 19.10 -1.57
C GLY A 252 9.51 18.77 -1.45
N GLY A 253 9.16 17.77 -0.65
CA GLY A 253 7.76 17.39 -0.40
C GLY A 253 6.95 18.52 0.24
N VAL A 254 7.53 19.21 1.24
CA VAL A 254 6.90 20.37 1.90
C VAL A 254 6.73 21.55 0.93
N VAL A 255 7.73 21.83 0.10
CA VAL A 255 7.67 22.89 -0.93
C VAL A 255 6.55 22.60 -1.94
N ILE A 256 6.41 21.35 -2.39
CA ILE A 256 5.34 20.95 -3.32
C ILE A 256 3.98 21.14 -2.65
N LEU A 257 3.82 20.69 -1.40
CA LEU A 257 2.57 20.92 -0.65
C LEU A 257 2.25 22.41 -0.53
N ALA A 258 3.22 23.23 -0.14
CA ALA A 258 3.06 24.67 -0.03
C ALA A 258 2.66 25.30 -1.37
N LEU A 259 3.31 24.90 -2.46
CA LEU A 259 2.99 25.37 -3.82
C LEU A 259 1.54 25.05 -4.19
N VAL A 260 1.08 23.82 -3.97
CA VAL A 260 -0.29 23.40 -4.28
C VAL A 260 -1.31 24.17 -3.44
N VAL A 261 -1.02 24.41 -2.16
CA VAL A 261 -1.90 25.17 -1.27
C VAL A 261 -1.97 26.64 -1.70
N VAL A 262 -0.86 27.23 -2.14
CA VAL A 262 -0.83 28.62 -2.67
C VAL A 262 -1.63 28.69 -3.97
N LEU A 263 -1.44 27.78 -4.92
CA LEU A 263 -2.22 27.73 -6.16
C LEU A 263 -3.72 27.63 -5.87
N ARG A 264 -4.12 26.78 -4.92
CA ARG A 264 -5.51 26.68 -4.47
C ARG A 264 -6.07 28.01 -3.94
N ARG A 265 -5.27 28.79 -3.19
CA ARG A 265 -5.70 30.10 -2.65
C ARG A 265 -5.84 31.16 -3.75
N LEU A 266 -5.02 31.08 -4.79
CA LEU A 266 -5.08 31.98 -5.94
C LEU A 266 -6.27 31.67 -6.86
N GLY A 267 -7.01 30.58 -6.61
CA GLY A 267 -8.20 30.21 -7.39
C GLY A 267 -7.88 29.60 -8.76
N ILE A 268 -6.63 29.20 -8.97
CA ILE A 268 -6.09 28.67 -10.23
C ILE A 268 -6.05 27.14 -10.22
#